data_328a7d303e9912bb423f9e1562fabf27
#
_entry.id   328a7d303e9912bb423f9e1562fabf27
#
_cell.length_a   1.000
_cell.length_b   1.000
_cell.length_c   1.000
_cell.angle_alpha   90.00
_cell.angle_beta   90.00
_cell.angle_gamma   90.00
#
_symmetry.space_group_name_H-M   'P 1'
#
loop_
_entity.id
_entity.type
_entity.pdbx_description
1 polymer ?
#
loop_
_entity_poly.entity_id
_entity_poly.type
_entity_poly.pdbx_seq_one_letter_code
_entity_poly.pdbx_strand_id
1 'polypeptide(L)'
;MVFDYAKVTKSRLMGSLGLIIKYVENEDSIYQYFLLDGEGLGIADYVSLKNPNQKQAMNEEERLMGGLGENRAYLKEEQALFLVKHFGNKNIEYNKELPGNIDEYIDIVKNFDTNLTIEDLYPIICKKIDDEIEFINYMTMRFIARDRESLRYFSYNEEISKIRITNINGALLKNTVIKRSEGVYISEALYEDNDGYYTCKIAFNISRDEDGFKIKSLLVTDKEPMYDFEVFDEISKPEYIDIYKLYSIEDFVNKFHEDNPFMMRSEVEEGILFTRFNFNNNHVKEEVYLINNDIKAIYYQMQNKFFVGTYNERDRRYINKLLLTNYKDYLTLEDSYFFEENVLYDFVESGSDDFEDYLD
;
A
#
# COMPACT_ATOMS: atom_id res chain seq x y z
N MET A 1 1.18 14.85 32.35
CA MET A 1 0.27 14.67 31.18
C MET A 1 -0.76 13.62 31.54
N VAL A 2 -2.00 13.81 31.15
CA VAL A 2 -3.12 12.87 31.37
C VAL A 2 -3.56 12.35 29.99
N PHE A 3 -3.70 11.05 29.87
CA PHE A 3 -4.23 10.41 28.66
C PHE A 3 -5.66 10.88 28.40
N ASP A 4 -5.96 11.29 27.16
CA ASP A 4 -7.30 11.70 26.73
C ASP A 4 -7.93 10.57 25.89
N TYR A 5 -7.30 10.23 24.76
CA TYR A 5 -7.70 9.10 23.93
C TYR A 5 -6.56 8.56 23.06
N ALA A 6 -6.75 7.37 22.53
CA ALA A 6 -5.96 6.87 21.41
C ALA A 6 -6.89 6.31 20.32
N LYS A 7 -6.47 6.48 19.05
CA LYS A 7 -7.13 5.91 17.86
C LYS A 7 -6.11 5.11 17.07
N VAL A 8 -6.55 4.00 16.49
CA VAL A 8 -5.74 3.15 15.61
C VAL A 8 -6.53 2.79 14.35
N THR A 9 -5.88 2.66 13.22
CA THR A 9 -6.50 2.12 12.00
C THR A 9 -6.67 0.60 12.11
N LYS A 10 -7.72 0.03 11.49
CA LYS A 10 -7.93 -1.43 11.42
C LYS A 10 -7.15 -2.10 10.27
N SER A 11 -5.98 -1.56 9.97
CA SER A 11 -5.18 -1.91 8.78
C SER A 11 -4.03 -2.89 9.07
N ARG A 12 -4.01 -3.54 10.25
CA ARG A 12 -2.90 -4.44 10.64
C ARG A 12 -2.58 -5.50 9.59
N LEU A 13 -3.60 -6.03 8.92
CA LEU A 13 -3.43 -7.08 7.92
C LEU A 13 -2.85 -6.56 6.60
N MET A 14 -2.82 -5.25 6.41
CA MET A 14 -2.12 -4.58 5.30
C MET A 14 -0.63 -4.36 5.57
N GLY A 15 -0.14 -4.78 6.75
CA GLY A 15 1.25 -4.65 7.16
C GLY A 15 1.52 -3.44 8.03
N SER A 16 0.66 -2.43 8.01
CA SER A 16 0.89 -1.17 8.72
C SER A 16 -0.33 -0.72 9.50
N LEU A 17 -0.08 0.07 10.54
CA LEU A 17 -1.08 0.70 11.40
C LEU A 17 -0.76 2.19 11.55
N GLY A 18 -1.76 3.04 11.49
CA GLY A 18 -1.68 4.39 11.99
C GLY A 18 -2.18 4.47 13.42
N LEU A 19 -1.42 5.05 14.33
CA LEU A 19 -1.78 5.23 15.74
C LEU A 19 -1.67 6.70 16.13
N ILE A 20 -2.73 7.23 16.74
CA ILE A 20 -2.75 8.56 17.35
C ILE A 20 -2.95 8.41 18.84
N ILE A 21 -2.11 9.07 19.65
CA ILE A 21 -2.29 9.19 21.10
C ILE A 21 -2.41 10.66 21.44
N LYS A 22 -3.46 11.02 22.19
CA LYS A 22 -3.65 12.38 22.68
C LYS A 22 -3.52 12.44 24.20
N TYR A 23 -2.71 13.39 24.64
CA TYR A 23 -2.56 13.75 26.04
C TYR A 23 -3.00 15.19 26.28
N VAL A 24 -3.41 15.48 27.51
CA VAL A 24 -3.74 16.82 27.99
C VAL A 24 -2.93 17.12 29.24
N GLU A 25 -2.37 18.32 29.31
CA GLU A 25 -1.65 18.82 30.48
C GLU A 25 -1.99 20.30 30.71
N ASN A 26 -2.73 20.58 31.78
CA ASN A 26 -3.33 21.89 32.05
C ASN A 26 -4.25 22.33 30.89
N GLU A 27 -3.86 23.37 30.14
CA GLU A 27 -4.58 23.87 28.96
C GLU A 27 -3.96 23.38 27.63
N ASP A 28 -2.80 22.68 27.69
CA ASP A 28 -2.08 22.18 26.53
C ASP A 28 -2.60 20.80 26.11
N SER A 29 -2.67 20.56 24.81
CA SER A 29 -2.91 19.25 24.22
C SER A 29 -1.72 18.81 23.38
N ILE A 30 -1.32 17.55 23.50
CA ILE A 30 -0.23 16.95 22.75
C ILE A 30 -0.78 15.75 21.97
N TYR A 31 -0.55 15.75 20.68
CA TYR A 31 -0.92 14.68 19.77
C TYR A 31 0.37 13.98 19.30
N GLN A 32 0.44 12.69 19.50
CA GLN A 32 1.51 11.83 19.00
C GLN A 32 0.95 10.95 17.89
N TYR A 33 1.59 10.99 16.72
CA TYR A 33 1.22 10.24 15.52
C TYR A 33 2.32 9.24 15.23
N PHE A 34 1.95 7.97 15.05
CA PHE A 34 2.86 6.88 14.74
C PHE A 34 2.39 6.17 13.48
N LEU A 35 3.29 5.91 12.54
CA LEU A 35 3.13 4.88 11.52
C LEU A 35 3.88 3.64 11.99
N LEU A 36 3.14 2.55 12.17
CA LEU A 36 3.65 1.30 12.70
C LEU A 36 3.67 0.26 11.59
N ASP A 37 4.85 -0.32 11.31
CA ASP A 37 5.08 -1.25 10.20
C ASP A 37 5.48 -2.64 10.72
N GLY A 38 4.72 -3.65 10.33
CA GLY A 38 4.97 -5.05 10.68
C GLY A 38 5.92 -5.78 9.72
N GLU A 39 6.30 -5.15 8.61
CA GLU A 39 7.00 -5.80 7.50
C GLU A 39 8.51 -5.55 7.49
N GLY A 40 9.04 -4.75 8.39
CA GLY A 40 10.49 -4.58 8.48
C GLY A 40 11.00 -3.25 9.03
N LEU A 41 10.12 -2.32 9.37
CA LEU A 41 10.53 -1.03 9.90
C LEU A 41 10.26 -0.87 11.41
N GLY A 42 9.18 -1.48 11.92
CA GLY A 42 8.74 -1.25 13.28
C GLY A 42 7.96 0.05 13.39
N ILE A 43 8.42 1.05 14.17
CA ILE A 43 7.92 2.42 14.06
C ILE A 43 8.57 3.02 12.82
N ALA A 44 7.79 3.24 11.79
CA ALA A 44 8.28 3.74 10.49
C ALA A 44 8.31 5.26 10.43
N ASP A 45 7.36 5.94 11.09
CA ASP A 45 7.34 7.39 11.20
C ASP A 45 6.73 7.83 12.53
N TYR A 46 7.15 8.99 13.03
CA TYR A 46 6.68 9.60 14.26
C TYR A 46 6.69 11.13 14.17
N VAL A 47 5.56 11.73 14.54
CA VAL A 47 5.43 13.18 14.70
C VAL A 47 4.64 13.50 15.95
N SER A 48 5.03 14.55 16.68
CA SER A 48 4.22 15.13 17.75
C SER A 48 3.84 16.58 17.44
N LEU A 49 2.60 16.94 17.79
CA LEU A 49 2.09 18.29 17.65
C LEU A 49 1.57 18.80 19.00
N LYS A 50 2.03 19.98 19.40
CA LYS A 50 1.54 20.65 20.60
C LYS A 50 0.51 21.70 20.20
N ASN A 51 -0.69 21.64 20.80
CA ASN A 51 -1.81 22.55 20.57
C ASN A 51 -2.16 22.75 19.08
N PRO A 52 -2.21 21.67 18.25
CA PRO A 52 -2.56 21.85 16.86
C PRO A 52 -3.99 22.39 16.73
N ASN A 53 -4.21 23.29 15.79
CA ASN A 53 -5.57 23.59 15.37
C ASN A 53 -6.17 22.38 14.61
N GLN A 54 -7.47 22.37 14.41
CA GLN A 54 -8.18 21.25 13.79
C GLN A 54 -7.61 20.90 12.41
N LYS A 55 -7.27 21.90 11.59
CA LYS A 55 -6.71 21.68 10.25
C LYS A 55 -5.33 21.02 10.30
N GLN A 56 -4.46 21.47 11.21
CA GLN A 56 -3.13 20.88 11.41
C GLN A 56 -3.24 19.41 11.84
N ALA A 57 -4.12 19.12 12.82
CA ALA A 57 -4.34 17.76 13.29
C ALA A 57 -4.88 16.83 12.18
N MET A 58 -5.84 17.33 11.37
CA MET A 58 -6.40 16.58 10.25
C MET A 58 -5.37 16.33 9.14
N ASN A 59 -4.58 17.33 8.77
CA ASN A 59 -3.55 17.19 7.76
C ASN A 59 -2.50 16.16 8.16
N GLU A 60 -2.09 16.15 9.43
CA GLU A 60 -1.11 15.17 9.92
C GLU A 60 -1.71 13.75 9.99
N GLU A 61 -2.96 13.63 10.40
CA GLU A 61 -3.68 12.35 10.34
C GLU A 61 -3.77 11.83 8.90
N GLU A 62 -4.11 12.69 7.92
CA GLU A 62 -4.19 12.32 6.51
C GLU A 62 -2.81 11.94 5.94
N ARG A 63 -1.78 12.72 6.24
CA ARG A 63 -0.40 12.43 5.80
C ARG A 63 0.06 11.05 6.26
N LEU A 64 -0.19 10.70 7.52
CA LEU A 64 0.28 9.45 8.10
C LEU A 64 -0.63 8.24 7.83
N MET A 65 -1.93 8.46 7.73
CA MET A 65 -2.94 7.39 7.77
C MET A 65 -3.87 7.36 6.57
N GLY A 66 -3.88 8.40 5.73
CA GLY A 66 -4.81 8.50 4.59
C GLY A 66 -4.70 7.32 3.65
N GLY A 67 -3.46 6.90 3.34
CA GLY A 67 -3.19 5.74 2.49
C GLY A 67 -3.55 4.37 3.09
N LEU A 68 -3.89 4.29 4.38
CA LEU A 68 -4.25 3.03 5.03
C LEU A 68 -5.74 2.68 4.88
N GLY A 69 -6.58 3.62 4.45
CA GLY A 69 -7.95 3.39 3.95
C GLY A 69 -8.98 2.78 4.91
N GLU A 70 -8.61 2.39 6.12
CA GLU A 70 -9.43 1.58 7.01
C GLU A 70 -10.11 2.39 8.14
N ASN A 71 -11.21 1.83 8.66
CA ASN A 71 -11.89 2.39 9.81
C ASN A 71 -10.96 2.49 11.02
N ARG A 72 -11.22 3.47 11.87
CA ARG A 72 -10.47 3.69 13.11
C ARG A 72 -11.19 3.08 14.30
N ALA A 73 -10.41 2.53 15.23
CA ALA A 73 -10.88 2.05 16.53
C ALA A 73 -10.24 2.85 17.67
N TYR A 74 -10.94 2.95 18.79
CA TYR A 74 -10.40 3.54 20.01
C TYR A 74 -9.66 2.48 20.84
N LEU A 75 -8.55 2.89 21.44
CA LEU A 75 -7.74 2.08 22.34
C LEU A 75 -7.75 2.65 23.76
N LYS A 76 -7.59 1.77 24.74
CA LYS A 76 -7.19 2.16 26.10
C LYS A 76 -5.73 2.59 26.07
N GLU A 77 -5.31 3.38 27.06
CA GLU A 77 -3.93 3.83 27.19
C GLU A 77 -2.94 2.66 27.14
N GLU A 78 -3.14 1.64 27.97
CA GLU A 78 -2.28 0.45 28.01
C GLU A 78 -2.12 -0.24 26.65
N GLN A 79 -3.20 -0.33 25.86
CA GLN A 79 -3.19 -0.93 24.52
C GLN A 79 -2.39 -0.09 23.52
N ALA A 80 -2.53 1.25 23.60
CA ALA A 80 -1.78 2.16 22.74
C ALA A 80 -0.28 2.13 23.05
N LEU A 81 0.09 2.18 24.34
CA LEU A 81 1.47 2.09 24.79
C LEU A 81 2.10 0.72 24.45
N PHE A 82 1.31 -0.36 24.56
CA PHE A 82 1.75 -1.69 24.12
C PHE A 82 2.11 -1.69 22.63
N LEU A 83 1.31 -1.09 21.76
CA LEU A 83 1.63 -1.01 20.32
C LEU A 83 2.94 -0.25 20.08
N VAL A 84 3.14 0.89 20.75
CA VAL A 84 4.41 1.65 20.64
C VAL A 84 5.60 0.80 21.08
N LYS A 85 5.49 0.10 22.21
CA LYS A 85 6.53 -0.82 22.68
C LYS A 85 6.77 -1.96 21.71
N HIS A 86 5.70 -2.61 21.25
CA HIS A 86 5.79 -3.78 20.37
C HIS A 86 6.50 -3.45 19.06
N PHE A 87 6.07 -2.36 18.40
CA PHE A 87 6.70 -1.94 17.14
C PHE A 87 8.07 -1.29 17.34
N GLY A 88 8.30 -0.57 18.45
CA GLY A 88 9.64 -0.07 18.80
C GLY A 88 10.66 -1.20 19.03
N ASN A 89 10.24 -2.32 19.61
CA ASN A 89 11.09 -3.51 19.73
C ASN A 89 11.41 -4.14 18.37
N LYS A 90 10.50 -4.03 17.38
CA LYS A 90 10.79 -4.47 16.00
C LYS A 90 11.89 -3.61 15.35
N ASN A 91 11.95 -2.30 15.61
CA ASN A 91 13.09 -1.48 15.15
C ASN A 91 14.41 -2.04 15.68
N ILE A 92 14.44 -2.44 16.95
CA ILE A 92 15.64 -3.03 17.57
C ILE A 92 15.96 -4.39 16.93
N GLU A 93 14.96 -5.26 16.78
CA GLU A 93 15.11 -6.59 16.17
C GLU A 93 15.63 -6.49 14.72
N TYR A 94 15.15 -5.51 13.96
CA TYR A 94 15.49 -5.33 12.56
C TYR A 94 16.69 -4.40 12.34
N ASN A 95 17.32 -3.92 13.42
CA ASN A 95 18.42 -2.97 13.38
C ASN A 95 18.08 -1.70 12.58
N LYS A 96 16.88 -1.16 12.81
CA LYS A 96 16.38 0.09 12.22
C LYS A 96 16.36 1.19 13.26
N GLU A 97 16.71 2.41 12.85
CA GLU A 97 16.63 3.57 13.73
C GLU A 97 15.17 3.91 14.07
N LEU A 98 14.96 4.41 15.29
CA LEU A 98 13.67 4.95 15.70
C LEU A 98 13.49 6.36 15.11
N PRO A 99 12.33 6.69 14.49
CA PRO A 99 12.13 7.95 13.80
C PRO A 99 11.75 9.12 14.72
N GLY A 100 11.94 10.33 14.23
CA GLY A 100 11.47 11.58 14.84
C GLY A 100 12.15 11.91 16.18
N ASN A 101 11.41 12.57 17.08
CA ASN A 101 11.91 12.91 18.41
C ASN A 101 11.76 11.71 19.36
N ILE A 102 12.75 10.84 19.37
CA ILE A 102 12.75 9.59 20.14
C ILE A 102 12.62 9.79 21.66
N ASP A 103 13.06 10.92 22.18
CA ASP A 103 13.00 11.21 23.63
C ASP A 103 11.56 11.25 24.15
N GLU A 104 10.60 11.51 23.28
CA GLU A 104 9.17 11.58 23.66
C GLU A 104 8.53 10.20 23.87
N TYR A 105 9.12 9.10 23.36
CA TYR A 105 8.52 7.76 23.44
C TYR A 105 9.51 6.63 23.74
N ILE A 106 10.82 6.89 23.81
CA ILE A 106 11.83 5.87 24.04
C ILE A 106 11.63 5.15 25.39
N ASP A 107 11.11 5.87 26.40
CA ASP A 107 10.83 5.29 27.70
C ASP A 107 9.71 4.24 27.63
N ILE A 108 8.71 4.45 26.77
CA ILE A 108 7.65 3.47 26.49
C ILE A 108 8.27 2.22 25.85
N VAL A 109 9.11 2.38 24.85
CA VAL A 109 9.77 1.25 24.17
C VAL A 109 10.60 0.41 25.14
N LYS A 110 11.38 1.06 26.02
CA LYS A 110 12.33 0.38 26.93
C LYS A 110 11.70 -0.13 28.21
N ASN A 111 10.83 0.65 28.84
CA ASN A 111 10.48 0.48 30.23
C ASN A 111 8.98 0.21 30.48
N PHE A 112 8.10 0.41 29.49
CA PHE A 112 6.67 0.10 29.67
C PHE A 112 6.49 -1.40 29.90
N ASP A 113 5.77 -1.77 30.94
CA ASP A 113 5.49 -3.17 31.30
C ASP A 113 3.99 -3.46 31.25
N THR A 114 3.62 -4.59 30.66
CA THR A 114 2.23 -5.03 30.51
C THR A 114 2.18 -6.52 30.22
N ASN A 115 1.06 -7.15 30.56
CA ASN A 115 0.78 -8.54 30.21
C ASN A 115 0.07 -8.72 28.87
N LEU A 116 -0.20 -7.61 28.14
CA LEU A 116 -0.83 -7.68 26.81
C LEU A 116 0.09 -8.36 25.81
N THR A 117 -0.53 -9.08 24.90
CA THR A 117 0.09 -9.66 23.70
C THR A 117 -0.51 -9.02 22.44
N ILE A 118 0.12 -9.20 21.29
CA ILE A 118 -0.42 -8.67 20.02
C ILE A 118 -1.74 -9.38 19.67
N GLU A 119 -1.90 -10.63 20.06
CA GLU A 119 -3.12 -11.42 19.88
C GLU A 119 -4.33 -10.81 20.59
N ASP A 120 -4.11 -10.19 21.76
CA ASP A 120 -5.19 -9.49 22.50
C ASP A 120 -5.72 -8.27 21.74
N LEU A 121 -4.92 -7.71 20.82
CA LEU A 121 -5.27 -6.54 20.05
C LEU A 121 -5.86 -6.86 18.66
N TYR A 122 -5.64 -8.06 18.12
CA TYR A 122 -6.15 -8.42 16.79
C TYR A 122 -7.65 -8.13 16.58
N PRO A 123 -8.56 -8.37 17.53
CA PRO A 123 -9.97 -8.03 17.35
C PRO A 123 -10.24 -6.54 17.14
N ILE A 124 -9.29 -5.67 17.57
CA ILE A 124 -9.39 -4.22 17.50
C ILE A 124 -8.70 -3.68 16.24
N ILE A 125 -7.48 -4.19 15.96
CA ILE A 125 -6.59 -3.64 14.93
C ILE A 125 -6.67 -4.36 13.58
N CYS A 126 -7.32 -5.54 13.54
CA CYS A 126 -7.56 -6.27 12.29
C CYS A 126 -8.99 -6.08 11.81
N LYS A 127 -9.14 -5.91 10.51
CA LYS A 127 -10.43 -6.01 9.84
C LYS A 127 -10.78 -7.49 9.65
N LYS A 128 -12.05 -7.84 9.82
CA LYS A 128 -12.53 -9.16 9.41
C LYS A 128 -12.63 -9.21 7.89
N ILE A 129 -12.01 -10.21 7.28
CA ILE A 129 -12.01 -10.41 5.83
C ILE A 129 -12.99 -11.54 5.52
N ASP A 130 -14.12 -11.19 4.93
CA ASP A 130 -15.20 -12.11 4.55
C ASP A 130 -15.27 -12.38 3.04
N ASP A 131 -14.54 -11.58 2.25
CA ASP A 131 -14.45 -11.71 0.80
C ASP A 131 -13.19 -12.47 0.37
N GLU A 132 -13.35 -13.47 -0.51
CA GLU A 132 -12.26 -14.34 -0.96
C GLU A 132 -11.21 -13.57 -1.76
N ILE A 133 -11.62 -12.63 -2.61
CA ILE A 133 -10.70 -11.85 -3.43
C ILE A 133 -9.90 -10.90 -2.55
N GLU A 134 -10.56 -10.26 -1.60
CA GLU A 134 -9.90 -9.42 -0.60
C GLU A 134 -8.86 -10.21 0.20
N PHE A 135 -9.21 -11.43 0.66
CA PHE A 135 -8.29 -12.30 1.36
C PHE A 135 -7.06 -12.65 0.51
N ILE A 136 -7.26 -13.04 -0.76
CA ILE A 136 -6.18 -13.36 -1.68
C ILE A 136 -5.25 -12.16 -1.89
N ASN A 137 -5.79 -10.96 -2.04
CA ASN A 137 -5.00 -9.75 -2.20
C ASN A 137 -4.13 -9.44 -0.98
N TYR A 138 -4.66 -9.58 0.22
CA TYR A 138 -3.85 -9.44 1.44
C TYR A 138 -2.77 -10.51 1.51
N MET A 139 -3.10 -11.76 1.15
CA MET A 139 -2.16 -12.87 1.23
C MET A 139 -1.02 -12.78 0.23
N THR A 140 -1.26 -12.27 -1.00
CA THR A 140 -0.20 -12.13 -2.00
C THR A 140 0.95 -11.27 -1.49
N MET A 141 0.65 -10.22 -0.73
CA MET A 141 1.66 -9.36 -0.10
C MET A 141 2.35 -10.04 1.09
N ARG A 142 1.72 -11.07 1.70
CA ARG A 142 2.22 -11.74 2.91
C ARG A 142 3.07 -12.97 2.63
N PHE A 143 2.91 -13.63 1.48
CA PHE A 143 3.65 -14.86 1.17
C PHE A 143 5.17 -14.66 1.11
N ILE A 144 5.62 -13.51 0.66
CA ILE A 144 7.04 -13.18 0.59
C ILE A 144 7.60 -12.77 1.95
N ALA A 145 6.82 -12.60 2.77
CA ALA A 145 6.56 -12.29 4.10
C ALA A 145 7.68 -12.07 5.05
N ARG A 146 7.80 -10.86 5.17
CA ARG A 146 8.40 -10.20 6.31
C ARG A 146 7.46 -10.20 7.53
N ASP A 147 6.16 -10.13 7.32
CA ASP A 147 5.14 -10.03 8.38
C ASP A 147 4.59 -11.38 8.83
N ARG A 148 5.33 -12.06 9.70
CA ARG A 148 4.97 -13.36 10.25
C ARG A 148 3.75 -13.34 11.17
N GLU A 149 3.51 -12.22 11.84
CA GLU A 149 2.35 -12.08 12.71
C GLU A 149 1.06 -12.13 11.92
N SER A 150 1.01 -11.46 10.75
CA SER A 150 -0.13 -11.55 9.84
C SER A 150 -0.31 -12.98 9.31
N LEU A 151 0.76 -13.65 8.92
CA LEU A 151 0.68 -15.06 8.49
C LEU A 151 0.15 -15.97 9.60
N ARG A 152 0.59 -15.75 10.84
CA ARG A 152 0.10 -16.49 12.01
C ARG A 152 -1.39 -16.23 12.24
N TYR A 153 -1.83 -14.98 12.13
CA TYR A 153 -3.24 -14.62 12.26
C TYR A 153 -4.11 -15.30 11.20
N PHE A 154 -3.63 -15.38 9.95
CA PHE A 154 -4.36 -15.97 8.83
C PHE A 154 -4.31 -17.49 8.76
N SER A 155 -3.49 -18.17 9.57
CA SER A 155 -3.31 -19.62 9.44
C SER A 155 -3.82 -20.39 10.65
N TYR A 156 -4.24 -21.64 10.41
CA TYR A 156 -4.55 -22.60 11.48
C TYR A 156 -3.30 -23.28 12.04
N ASN A 157 -2.16 -23.15 11.38
CA ASN A 157 -0.95 -23.86 11.69
C ASN A 157 0.20 -22.88 11.93
N GLU A 158 0.78 -22.91 13.13
CA GLU A 158 1.94 -22.06 13.48
C GLU A 158 3.16 -22.30 12.57
N GLU A 159 3.31 -23.51 12.01
CA GLU A 159 4.40 -23.80 11.08
C GLU A 159 4.38 -22.92 9.81
N ILE A 160 3.18 -22.51 9.37
CA ILE A 160 3.03 -21.61 8.22
C ILE A 160 3.70 -20.26 8.52
N SER A 161 3.55 -19.73 9.72
CA SER A 161 4.17 -18.47 10.13
C SER A 161 5.71 -18.53 10.22
N LYS A 162 6.28 -19.71 10.20
CA LYS A 162 7.74 -19.93 10.22
C LYS A 162 8.34 -19.99 8.82
N ILE A 163 7.52 -20.10 7.77
CA ILE A 163 7.98 -20.13 6.39
C ILE A 163 8.59 -18.76 6.05
N ARG A 164 9.80 -18.78 5.53
CA ARG A 164 10.53 -17.61 5.02
C ARG A 164 10.79 -17.78 3.55
N ILE A 165 10.37 -16.80 2.78
CA ILE A 165 10.58 -16.75 1.34
C ILE A 165 11.67 -15.74 1.03
N THR A 166 11.64 -14.58 1.68
CA THR A 166 12.62 -13.51 1.55
C THR A 166 13.15 -13.03 2.90
N ASN A 167 14.25 -12.31 2.86
CA ASN A 167 14.78 -11.57 4.00
C ASN A 167 13.97 -10.30 4.26
N ILE A 168 14.18 -9.69 5.43
CA ILE A 168 13.42 -8.52 5.86
C ILE A 168 13.63 -7.29 4.95
N ASN A 169 14.76 -7.22 4.26
CA ASN A 169 15.09 -6.13 3.34
C ASN A 169 14.70 -6.42 1.89
N GLY A 170 14.15 -7.59 1.59
CA GLY A 170 13.69 -7.94 0.26
C GLY A 170 12.42 -7.17 -0.15
N ALA A 171 12.15 -7.08 -1.43
CA ALA A 171 10.98 -6.43 -1.99
C ALA A 171 10.25 -7.35 -2.98
N LEU A 172 8.91 -7.33 -2.94
CA LEU A 172 8.11 -7.98 -3.96
C LEU A 172 8.02 -7.08 -5.18
N LEU A 173 8.48 -7.55 -6.33
CA LEU A 173 8.49 -6.82 -7.60
C LEU A 173 7.26 -7.14 -8.45
N LYS A 174 6.86 -8.42 -8.49
CA LYS A 174 5.70 -8.88 -9.27
C LYS A 174 5.07 -10.08 -8.59
N ASN A 175 3.76 -10.19 -8.67
CA ASN A 175 3.05 -11.38 -8.22
C ASN A 175 1.81 -11.63 -9.07
N THR A 176 1.57 -12.88 -9.41
CA THR A 176 0.38 -13.33 -10.14
C THR A 176 -0.25 -14.47 -9.36
N VAL A 177 -1.54 -14.39 -9.07
CA VAL A 177 -2.26 -15.45 -8.38
C VAL A 177 -3.27 -16.09 -9.32
N ILE A 178 -3.21 -17.42 -9.40
CA ILE A 178 -4.08 -18.24 -10.26
C ILE A 178 -4.93 -19.18 -9.39
N LYS A 179 -6.23 -19.08 -9.50
CA LYS A 179 -7.15 -20.04 -8.88
C LYS A 179 -7.13 -21.34 -9.69
N ARG A 180 -6.78 -22.45 -9.05
CA ARG A 180 -6.74 -23.79 -9.69
C ARG A 180 -8.04 -24.56 -9.48
N SER A 181 -8.63 -24.45 -8.30
CA SER A 181 -9.92 -25.01 -7.94
C SER A 181 -10.47 -24.26 -6.72
N GLU A 182 -11.61 -24.68 -6.22
CA GLU A 182 -12.21 -24.07 -5.02
C GLU A 182 -11.23 -24.12 -3.84
N GLY A 183 -10.91 -22.96 -3.28
CA GLY A 183 -9.97 -22.79 -2.17
C GLY A 183 -8.50 -23.12 -2.48
N VAL A 184 -8.12 -23.42 -3.73
CA VAL A 184 -6.75 -23.81 -4.13
C VAL A 184 -6.17 -22.77 -5.07
N TYR A 185 -5.04 -22.20 -4.69
CA TYR A 185 -4.35 -21.12 -5.42
C TYR A 185 -2.89 -21.42 -5.63
N ILE A 186 -2.34 -20.85 -6.70
CA ILE A 186 -0.89 -20.77 -6.95
C ILE A 186 -0.55 -19.30 -7.15
N SER A 187 0.39 -18.82 -6.35
CA SER A 187 1.04 -17.52 -6.51
C SER A 187 2.39 -17.72 -7.18
N GLU A 188 2.68 -16.95 -8.22
CA GLU A 188 3.99 -16.86 -8.87
C GLU A 188 4.53 -15.46 -8.56
N ALA A 189 5.63 -15.40 -7.81
CA ALA A 189 6.21 -14.18 -7.30
C ALA A 189 7.63 -13.97 -7.83
N LEU A 190 7.92 -12.73 -8.24
CA LEU A 190 9.26 -12.22 -8.48
C LEU A 190 9.60 -11.25 -7.36
N TYR A 191 10.74 -11.43 -6.73
CA TYR A 191 11.14 -10.61 -5.59
C TYR A 191 12.66 -10.39 -5.56
N GLU A 192 13.03 -9.25 -4.96
CA GLU A 192 14.40 -8.92 -4.60
C GLU A 192 14.72 -9.46 -3.21
N ASP A 193 15.91 -10.01 -3.03
CA ASP A 193 16.47 -10.39 -1.74
C ASP A 193 17.88 -9.80 -1.59
N ASN A 194 18.54 -9.99 -0.45
CA ASN A 194 19.85 -9.38 -0.16
C ASN A 194 20.95 -9.72 -1.19
N ASP A 195 20.85 -10.84 -1.85
CA ASP A 195 21.87 -11.41 -2.73
C ASP A 195 21.44 -11.52 -4.21
N GLY A 196 20.29 -10.96 -4.57
CA GLY A 196 19.81 -10.95 -5.95
C GLY A 196 18.31 -11.09 -6.11
N TYR A 197 17.90 -11.45 -7.30
CA TYR A 197 16.49 -11.59 -7.66
C TYR A 197 16.09 -13.06 -7.77
N TYR A 198 14.85 -13.36 -7.40
CA TYR A 198 14.33 -14.72 -7.36
C TYR A 198 12.89 -14.77 -7.82
N THR A 199 12.55 -15.85 -8.50
CA THR A 199 11.16 -16.28 -8.65
C THR A 199 10.82 -17.39 -7.68
N CYS A 200 9.56 -17.46 -7.25
CA CYS A 200 9.06 -18.62 -6.53
C CYS A 200 7.59 -18.88 -6.85
N LYS A 201 7.20 -20.14 -6.71
CA LYS A 201 5.80 -20.56 -6.76
C LYS A 201 5.34 -20.97 -5.38
N ILE A 202 4.17 -20.48 -5.00
CA ILE A 202 3.57 -20.74 -3.70
C ILE A 202 2.19 -21.34 -3.93
N ALA A 203 2.06 -22.63 -3.60
CA ALA A 203 0.76 -23.28 -3.60
C ALA A 203 0.12 -23.13 -2.22
N PHE A 204 -1.12 -22.70 -2.17
CA PHE A 204 -1.83 -22.56 -0.90
C PHE A 204 -3.31 -22.94 -1.01
N ASN A 205 -3.82 -23.47 0.11
CA ASN A 205 -5.23 -23.79 0.26
C ASN A 205 -5.83 -22.88 1.32
N ILE A 206 -7.00 -22.36 1.04
CA ILE A 206 -7.79 -21.58 1.99
C ILE A 206 -9.06 -22.31 2.38
N SER A 207 -9.59 -21.97 3.54
CA SER A 207 -10.91 -22.36 3.99
C SER A 207 -11.56 -21.21 4.75
N ARG A 208 -12.87 -21.21 4.84
CA ARG A 208 -13.63 -20.23 5.59
C ARG A 208 -14.22 -20.86 6.84
N ASP A 209 -14.14 -20.14 7.97
CA ASP A 209 -14.82 -20.47 9.21
C ASP A 209 -15.63 -19.25 9.73
N GLU A 210 -16.01 -19.29 11.01
CA GLU A 210 -16.77 -18.21 11.66
C GLU A 210 -15.96 -16.89 11.75
N ASP A 211 -14.63 -16.99 11.81
CA ASP A 211 -13.69 -15.86 11.92
C ASP A 211 -13.27 -15.29 10.55
N GLY A 212 -13.71 -15.89 9.45
CA GLY A 212 -13.39 -15.50 8.09
C GLY A 212 -12.49 -16.51 7.36
N PHE A 213 -11.72 -16.05 6.37
CA PHE A 213 -10.82 -16.92 5.62
C PHE A 213 -9.53 -17.19 6.36
N LYS A 214 -9.03 -18.41 6.23
CA LYS A 214 -7.75 -18.88 6.81
C LYS A 214 -6.97 -19.71 5.81
N ILE A 215 -5.64 -19.67 5.92
CA ILE A 215 -4.73 -20.56 5.19
C ILE A 215 -4.75 -21.93 5.88
N LYS A 216 -5.15 -22.96 5.15
CA LYS A 216 -5.13 -24.33 5.60
C LYS A 216 -3.78 -25.00 5.41
N SER A 217 -3.16 -24.74 4.26
CA SER A 217 -1.82 -25.22 3.93
C SER A 217 -1.12 -24.25 2.98
N LEU A 218 0.20 -24.18 3.08
CA LEU A 218 1.06 -23.37 2.23
C LEU A 218 2.33 -24.15 1.91
N LEU A 219 2.70 -24.24 0.64
CA LEU A 219 3.88 -24.91 0.16
C LEU A 219 4.63 -23.97 -0.81
N VAL A 220 5.89 -23.69 -0.50
CA VAL A 220 6.79 -22.96 -1.41
C VAL A 220 7.52 -23.97 -2.28
N THR A 221 7.45 -23.75 -3.60
CA THR A 221 8.12 -24.58 -4.61
C THR A 221 8.87 -23.69 -5.60
N ASP A 222 9.79 -24.29 -6.32
CA ASP A 222 10.46 -23.67 -7.48
C ASP A 222 11.04 -22.27 -7.19
N LYS A 223 11.85 -22.16 -6.12
CA LYS A 223 12.63 -20.95 -5.87
C LYS A 223 13.85 -20.97 -6.79
N GLU A 224 13.88 -20.06 -7.77
CA GLU A 224 14.92 -19.96 -8.78
C GLU A 224 15.52 -18.56 -8.83
N PRO A 225 16.85 -18.41 -8.95
CA PRO A 225 17.47 -17.10 -9.15
C PRO A 225 17.17 -16.56 -10.55
N MET A 226 17.10 -15.24 -10.66
CA MET A 226 16.97 -14.52 -11.93
C MET A 226 18.13 -13.55 -12.12
N TYR A 227 18.54 -13.36 -13.37
CA TYR A 227 19.50 -12.32 -13.72
C TYR A 227 18.82 -10.96 -13.91
N ASP A 228 19.55 -9.89 -13.72
CA ASP A 228 19.03 -8.51 -13.79
C ASP A 228 18.29 -8.23 -15.11
N PHE A 229 18.81 -8.73 -16.24
CA PHE A 229 18.16 -8.54 -17.54
C PHE A 229 16.84 -9.30 -17.67
N GLU A 230 16.71 -10.50 -17.03
CA GLU A 230 15.46 -11.26 -17.01
C GLU A 230 14.43 -10.57 -16.13
N VAL A 231 14.88 -9.97 -15.02
CA VAL A 231 14.03 -9.15 -14.15
C VAL A 231 13.51 -7.94 -14.90
N PHE A 232 14.40 -7.22 -15.60
CA PHE A 232 14.03 -6.09 -16.41
C PHE A 232 12.96 -6.46 -17.46
N ASP A 233 13.18 -7.54 -18.22
CA ASP A 233 12.22 -8.03 -19.21
C ASP A 233 10.86 -8.41 -18.59
N GLU A 234 10.88 -8.92 -17.35
CA GLU A 234 9.68 -9.41 -16.67
C GLU A 234 8.84 -8.26 -16.05
N ILE A 235 9.48 -7.18 -15.58
CA ILE A 235 8.81 -6.03 -14.96
C ILE A 235 8.58 -4.87 -15.92
N SER A 236 9.44 -4.71 -16.93
CA SER A 236 9.29 -3.68 -17.96
C SER A 236 8.10 -4.00 -18.86
N LYS A 237 7.36 -2.98 -19.19
CA LYS A 237 6.23 -3.08 -20.12
C LYS A 237 6.37 -1.97 -21.15
N PRO A 238 6.12 -2.28 -22.44
CA PRO A 238 5.99 -1.22 -23.41
C PRO A 238 4.87 -0.27 -22.99
N GLU A 239 5.12 1.01 -23.08
CA GLU A 239 4.17 2.04 -22.68
C GLU A 239 3.81 2.94 -23.87
N TYR A 240 2.51 3.16 -24.04
CA TYR A 240 1.99 4.16 -24.94
C TYR A 240 1.55 5.35 -24.09
N ILE A 241 2.11 6.53 -24.35
CA ILE A 241 1.74 7.76 -23.67
C ILE A 241 1.01 8.65 -24.67
N ASP A 242 -0.26 8.91 -24.41
CA ASP A 242 -1.05 9.87 -25.16
C ASP A 242 -1.23 11.15 -24.33
N ILE A 243 -0.87 12.30 -24.89
CA ILE A 243 -0.93 13.60 -24.23
C ILE A 243 -2.11 14.39 -24.78
N TYR A 244 -2.96 14.85 -23.88
CA TYR A 244 -4.12 15.65 -24.20
C TYR A 244 -3.96 17.06 -23.64
N LYS A 245 -4.31 18.06 -24.44
CA LYS A 245 -4.47 19.44 -23.98
C LYS A 245 -5.83 19.62 -23.32
N LEU A 246 -5.82 20.21 -22.13
CA LEU A 246 -7.02 20.55 -21.37
C LEU A 246 -7.45 22.00 -21.63
N TYR A 247 -8.76 22.22 -21.77
CA TYR A 247 -9.36 23.55 -21.92
C TYR A 247 -9.94 24.10 -20.62
N SER A 248 -10.41 23.23 -19.71
CA SER A 248 -10.89 23.60 -18.38
C SER A 248 -10.41 22.55 -17.39
N ILE A 249 -9.34 22.86 -16.67
CA ILE A 249 -8.63 21.88 -15.81
C ILE A 249 -9.53 21.42 -14.66
N GLU A 250 -10.04 22.36 -13.88
CA GLU A 250 -10.82 22.07 -12.66
C GLU A 250 -12.11 21.29 -13.00
N ASP A 251 -12.86 21.73 -14.01
CA ASP A 251 -14.09 21.06 -14.43
C ASP A 251 -13.81 19.65 -14.96
N PHE A 252 -12.72 19.49 -15.72
CA PHE A 252 -12.31 18.19 -16.23
C PHE A 252 -11.91 17.24 -15.10
N VAL A 253 -11.03 17.66 -14.20
CA VAL A 253 -10.53 16.82 -13.10
C VAL A 253 -11.66 16.36 -12.19
N ASN A 254 -12.57 17.28 -11.83
CA ASN A 254 -13.73 16.94 -11.00
C ASN A 254 -14.64 15.94 -11.71
N LYS A 255 -15.00 16.22 -12.97
CA LYS A 255 -15.82 15.31 -13.76
C LYS A 255 -15.16 13.96 -13.98
N PHE A 256 -13.85 13.92 -14.28
CA PHE A 256 -13.11 12.69 -14.50
C PHE A 256 -13.08 11.82 -13.24
N HIS A 257 -12.88 12.45 -12.07
CA HIS A 257 -12.92 11.75 -10.81
C HIS A 257 -14.32 11.21 -10.46
N GLU A 258 -15.36 12.02 -10.64
CA GLU A 258 -16.76 11.60 -10.41
C GLU A 258 -17.18 10.43 -11.33
N ASP A 259 -16.78 10.46 -12.61
CA ASP A 259 -17.10 9.42 -13.59
C ASP A 259 -16.28 8.13 -13.36
N ASN A 260 -15.18 8.19 -12.61
CA ASN A 260 -14.25 7.09 -12.36
C ASN A 260 -13.95 6.87 -10.86
N PRO A 261 -14.97 6.61 -10.03
CA PRO A 261 -14.81 6.52 -8.56
C PRO A 261 -13.93 5.37 -8.07
N PHE A 262 -13.61 4.41 -8.97
CA PHE A 262 -12.76 3.24 -8.66
C PHE A 262 -11.29 3.43 -9.02
N MET A 263 -10.91 4.60 -9.52
CA MET A 263 -9.50 4.92 -9.73
C MET A 263 -8.89 5.42 -8.42
N MET A 264 -7.69 4.94 -8.12
CA MET A 264 -6.90 5.53 -7.05
C MET A 264 -6.45 6.93 -7.50
N ARG A 265 -6.69 7.93 -6.66
CA ARG A 265 -6.23 9.31 -6.86
C ARG A 265 -5.14 9.64 -5.85
N SER A 266 -4.04 10.17 -6.33
CA SER A 266 -2.93 10.66 -5.51
C SER A 266 -2.55 12.07 -5.93
N GLU A 267 -2.38 12.97 -4.98
CA GLU A 267 -1.81 14.29 -5.23
C GLU A 267 -0.28 14.15 -5.17
N VAL A 268 0.39 14.60 -6.21
CA VAL A 268 1.85 14.62 -6.36
C VAL A 268 2.33 16.05 -6.51
N GLU A 269 3.66 16.26 -6.48
CA GLU A 269 4.25 17.61 -6.41
C GLU A 269 3.73 18.54 -7.52
N GLU A 270 3.67 18.07 -8.75
CA GLU A 270 3.32 18.91 -9.92
C GLU A 270 1.89 18.65 -10.45
N GLY A 271 1.08 17.80 -9.81
CA GLY A 271 -0.26 17.52 -10.33
C GLY A 271 -1.05 16.45 -9.60
N ILE A 272 -1.91 15.77 -10.37
CA ILE A 272 -2.79 14.72 -9.85
C ILE A 272 -2.59 13.44 -10.67
N LEU A 273 -2.24 12.37 -9.99
CA LEU A 273 -2.11 11.03 -10.55
C LEU A 273 -3.37 10.21 -10.30
N PHE A 274 -3.90 9.57 -11.35
CA PHE A 274 -4.96 8.58 -11.23
C PHE A 274 -4.44 7.24 -11.74
N THR A 275 -4.67 6.17 -10.99
CA THR A 275 -4.27 4.82 -11.37
C THR A 275 -5.49 3.94 -11.55
N ARG A 276 -5.60 3.33 -12.72
CA ARG A 276 -6.65 2.36 -13.05
C ARG A 276 -6.06 0.96 -13.09
N PHE A 277 -6.59 0.08 -12.26
CA PHE A 277 -6.14 -1.30 -12.16
C PHE A 277 -6.91 -2.24 -13.09
N ASN A 278 -6.30 -3.38 -13.44
CA ASN A 278 -6.94 -4.48 -14.13
C ASN A 278 -7.71 -5.33 -13.11
N PHE A 279 -9.03 -5.24 -13.15
CA PHE A 279 -9.88 -6.07 -12.34
C PHE A 279 -10.58 -7.12 -13.21
N ASN A 280 -10.35 -8.38 -12.91
CA ASN A 280 -10.99 -9.45 -13.64
C ASN A 280 -12.46 -9.68 -13.26
N ASN A 281 -12.98 -9.00 -12.23
CA ASN A 281 -14.41 -9.07 -11.82
C ASN A 281 -14.88 -7.75 -11.21
N ASN A 282 -16.16 -7.47 -11.32
CA ASN A 282 -16.86 -6.24 -10.94
C ASN A 282 -16.95 -5.96 -9.41
N HIS A 283 -16.10 -6.55 -8.58
CA HIS A 283 -16.18 -6.49 -7.13
C HIS A 283 -14.93 -5.95 -6.47
N VAL A 284 -14.30 -4.92 -7.05
CA VAL A 284 -13.16 -4.29 -6.40
C VAL A 284 -13.68 -3.30 -5.39
N LYS A 285 -13.38 -3.55 -4.14
CA LYS A 285 -13.40 -2.56 -3.10
C LYS A 285 -12.10 -1.75 -3.16
N GLU A 286 -12.16 -0.48 -2.78
CA GLU A 286 -11.05 0.51 -2.78
C GLU A 286 -9.79 0.10 -1.99
N GLU A 287 -9.74 -1.11 -1.43
CA GLU A 287 -8.77 -1.56 -0.45
C GLU A 287 -7.78 -2.61 -0.99
N VAL A 288 -7.68 -2.74 -2.32
CA VAL A 288 -6.82 -3.75 -2.93
C VAL A 288 -5.47 -3.17 -3.28
N TYR A 289 -4.42 -3.59 -2.58
CA TYR A 289 -3.04 -3.31 -2.95
C TYR A 289 -2.64 -4.21 -4.11
N LEU A 290 -2.54 -3.61 -5.29
CA LEU A 290 -2.11 -4.31 -6.50
C LEU A 290 -0.66 -3.96 -6.81
N ILE A 291 0.06 -4.96 -7.26
CA ILE A 291 1.44 -4.85 -7.71
C ILE A 291 1.43 -4.39 -9.17
N ASN A 292 2.47 -3.69 -9.60
CA ASN A 292 2.58 -2.92 -10.85
C ASN A 292 2.01 -3.56 -12.13
N ASN A 293 2.02 -4.89 -12.28
CA ASN A 293 1.50 -5.54 -13.49
C ASN A 293 -0.03 -5.60 -13.59
N ASP A 294 -0.75 -5.24 -12.53
CA ASP A 294 -2.21 -5.15 -12.56
C ASP A 294 -2.72 -3.74 -12.94
N ILE A 295 -1.82 -2.82 -13.23
CA ILE A 295 -2.18 -1.49 -13.71
C ILE A 295 -2.62 -1.58 -15.18
N LYS A 296 -3.82 -1.08 -15.45
CA LYS A 296 -4.40 -0.98 -16.79
C LYS A 296 -4.02 0.32 -17.50
N ALA A 297 -4.00 1.40 -16.75
CA ALA A 297 -3.64 2.72 -17.23
C ALA A 297 -3.26 3.64 -16.07
N ILE A 298 -2.36 4.55 -16.35
CA ILE A 298 -2.00 5.67 -15.50
C ILE A 298 -2.48 6.95 -16.20
N TYR A 299 -3.07 7.85 -15.43
CA TYR A 299 -3.47 9.17 -15.91
C TYR A 299 -2.84 10.22 -15.02
N TYR A 300 -2.17 11.18 -15.63
CA TYR A 300 -1.50 12.23 -14.91
C TYR A 300 -1.94 13.59 -15.44
N GLN A 301 -2.52 14.40 -14.57
CA GLN A 301 -2.85 15.78 -14.87
C GLN A 301 -1.78 16.69 -14.31
N MET A 302 -1.13 17.45 -15.17
CA MET A 302 -0.14 18.45 -14.84
C MET A 302 -0.38 19.70 -15.71
N GLN A 303 -0.46 20.85 -15.06
CA GLN A 303 -0.78 22.11 -15.76
C GLN A 303 -2.02 21.97 -16.65
N ASN A 304 -1.94 22.29 -17.94
CA ASN A 304 -3.02 22.14 -18.93
C ASN A 304 -2.88 20.86 -19.79
N LYS A 305 -2.05 19.91 -19.35
CA LYS A 305 -1.84 18.62 -20.02
C LYS A 305 -2.44 17.48 -19.21
N PHE A 306 -2.90 16.47 -19.90
CA PHE A 306 -3.40 15.22 -19.35
C PHE A 306 -2.73 14.06 -20.05
N PHE A 307 -1.83 13.39 -19.35
CA PHE A 307 -1.06 12.26 -19.83
C PHE A 307 -1.82 10.98 -19.58
N VAL A 308 -1.77 10.05 -20.51
CA VAL A 308 -2.42 8.74 -20.39
C VAL A 308 -1.43 7.65 -20.78
N GLY A 309 -0.87 6.98 -19.80
CA GLY A 309 -0.01 5.81 -19.98
C GLY A 309 -0.83 4.53 -20.07
N THR A 310 -0.61 3.72 -21.10
CA THR A 310 -1.24 2.42 -21.31
C THR A 310 -0.21 1.38 -21.78
N TYR A 311 -0.41 0.13 -21.43
CA TYR A 311 0.63 -0.93 -21.57
C TYR A 311 0.35 -1.93 -22.70
N ASN A 312 -0.69 -1.70 -23.47
CA ASN A 312 -0.98 -2.44 -24.71
C ASN A 312 -1.89 -1.63 -25.64
N GLU A 313 -1.79 -1.92 -26.94
CA GLU A 313 -2.51 -1.16 -27.97
C GLU A 313 -4.04 -1.29 -27.86
N ARG A 314 -4.55 -2.42 -27.36
CA ARG A 314 -6.00 -2.63 -27.21
C ARG A 314 -6.57 -1.69 -26.16
N ASP A 315 -5.94 -1.60 -24.99
CA ASP A 315 -6.38 -0.72 -23.92
C ASP A 315 -6.18 0.74 -24.28
N ARG A 316 -5.08 1.08 -24.96
CA ARG A 316 -4.86 2.41 -25.53
C ARG A 316 -6.03 2.85 -26.42
N ARG A 317 -6.39 2.05 -27.42
CA ARG A 317 -7.49 2.35 -28.34
C ARG A 317 -8.83 2.49 -27.62
N TYR A 318 -9.08 1.63 -26.66
CA TYR A 318 -10.30 1.67 -25.85
C TYR A 318 -10.39 2.97 -25.04
N ILE A 319 -9.31 3.29 -24.30
CA ILE A 319 -9.24 4.46 -23.42
C ILE A 319 -9.32 5.76 -24.24
N ASN A 320 -8.56 5.86 -25.33
CA ASN A 320 -8.61 7.04 -26.20
C ASN A 320 -10.02 7.27 -26.77
N LYS A 321 -10.69 6.22 -27.23
CA LYS A 321 -12.06 6.31 -27.68
C LYS A 321 -13.00 6.80 -26.58
N LEU A 322 -12.83 6.29 -25.36
CA LEU A 322 -13.63 6.68 -24.20
C LEU A 322 -13.42 8.17 -23.86
N LEU A 323 -12.17 8.61 -23.79
CA LEU A 323 -11.81 9.99 -23.48
C LEU A 323 -12.37 10.96 -24.53
N LEU A 324 -12.11 10.71 -25.81
CA LEU A 324 -12.59 11.55 -26.91
C LEU A 324 -14.11 11.51 -27.11
N THR A 325 -14.81 10.54 -26.54
CA THR A 325 -16.27 10.48 -26.55
C THR A 325 -16.89 11.23 -25.38
N ASN A 326 -16.41 10.96 -24.17
CA ASN A 326 -17.04 11.44 -22.94
C ASN A 326 -16.53 12.82 -22.50
N TYR A 327 -15.31 13.19 -22.91
CA TYR A 327 -14.64 14.43 -22.47
C TYR A 327 -14.21 15.34 -23.62
N LYS A 328 -14.78 15.16 -24.84
CA LYS A 328 -14.45 15.94 -26.05
C LYS A 328 -14.51 17.45 -25.87
N ASP A 329 -15.35 17.94 -24.95
CA ASP A 329 -15.52 19.37 -24.69
C ASP A 329 -14.44 19.92 -23.74
N TYR A 330 -13.65 19.03 -23.11
CA TYR A 330 -12.62 19.36 -22.13
C TYR A 330 -11.21 19.13 -22.63
N LEU A 331 -11.02 18.20 -23.59
CA LEU A 331 -9.67 17.81 -24.03
C LEU A 331 -9.60 17.50 -25.54
N THR A 332 -8.38 17.66 -26.07
CA THR A 332 -8.01 17.18 -27.41
C THR A 332 -6.67 16.49 -27.35
N LEU A 333 -6.51 15.42 -28.15
CA LEU A 333 -5.22 14.75 -28.30
C LEU A 333 -4.22 15.71 -28.95
N GLU A 334 -3.04 15.85 -28.34
CA GLU A 334 -1.95 16.73 -28.79
C GLU A 334 -0.80 15.89 -29.33
N ASP A 335 -0.27 14.95 -28.54
CA ASP A 335 0.87 14.12 -28.90
C ASP A 335 0.68 12.65 -28.48
N SER A 336 1.53 11.77 -29.04
CA SER A 336 1.54 10.33 -28.76
C SER A 336 2.94 9.76 -28.86
N TYR A 337 3.36 9.04 -27.85
CA TYR A 337 4.68 8.41 -27.74
C TYR A 337 4.55 6.90 -27.52
N PHE A 338 5.60 6.20 -27.88
CA PHE A 338 5.76 4.78 -27.59
C PHE A 338 7.16 4.54 -27.02
N PHE A 339 7.22 3.85 -25.88
CA PHE A 339 8.45 3.47 -25.20
C PHE A 339 8.48 1.95 -25.01
N GLU A 340 9.67 1.36 -24.98
CA GLU A 340 9.85 -0.07 -24.69
C GLU A 340 9.82 -0.35 -23.17
N GLU A 341 9.81 0.70 -22.35
CA GLU A 341 9.80 0.65 -20.89
C GLU A 341 8.78 1.63 -20.30
N ASN A 342 8.55 1.58 -18.99
CA ASN A 342 7.67 2.49 -18.29
C ASN A 342 8.37 3.85 -18.12
N VAL A 343 7.77 4.91 -18.63
CA VAL A 343 8.33 6.28 -18.61
C VAL A 343 7.46 7.24 -17.82
N LEU A 344 6.13 7.11 -17.94
CA LEU A 344 5.22 8.09 -17.35
C LEU A 344 5.29 8.12 -15.82
N TYR A 345 5.39 6.96 -15.19
CA TYR A 345 5.50 6.90 -13.72
C TYR A 345 6.80 7.53 -13.23
N ASP A 346 7.92 7.24 -13.90
CA ASP A 346 9.22 7.80 -13.56
C ASP A 346 9.26 9.32 -13.79
N PHE A 347 8.59 9.81 -14.83
CA PHE A 347 8.38 11.24 -15.04
C PHE A 347 7.63 11.88 -13.87
N VAL A 348 6.54 11.27 -13.40
CA VAL A 348 5.78 11.76 -12.24
C VAL A 348 6.64 11.79 -10.98
N GLU A 349 7.41 10.74 -10.73
CA GLU A 349 8.29 10.61 -9.56
C GLU A 349 9.49 11.59 -9.61
N SER A 350 9.92 11.99 -10.81
CA SER A 350 11.04 12.93 -10.96
C SER A 350 10.71 14.36 -10.51
N GLY A 351 9.41 14.70 -10.41
CA GLY A 351 8.96 16.07 -10.12
C GLY A 351 9.26 17.07 -11.24
N SER A 352 9.60 16.59 -12.44
CA SER A 352 9.81 17.48 -13.61
C SER A 352 8.49 18.11 -14.04
N ASP A 353 8.51 19.36 -14.41
CA ASP A 353 7.36 20.14 -14.89
C ASP A 353 7.24 20.22 -16.44
N ASP A 354 8.19 19.60 -17.16
CA ASP A 354 8.19 19.46 -18.61
C ASP A 354 8.56 18.05 -19.06
N PHE A 355 7.69 17.43 -19.84
CA PHE A 355 7.88 16.06 -20.31
C PHE A 355 8.92 15.93 -21.41
N GLU A 356 9.02 16.93 -22.29
CA GLU A 356 10.01 16.91 -23.37
C GLU A 356 11.43 17.10 -22.82
N ASP A 357 11.60 18.04 -21.88
CA ASP A 357 12.87 18.26 -21.18
C ASP A 357 13.26 17.01 -20.32
N TYR A 358 12.29 16.26 -19.82
CA TYR A 358 12.55 15.01 -19.08
C TYR A 358 13.06 13.89 -19.99
N LEU A 359 12.64 13.86 -21.26
CA LEU A 359 13.05 12.83 -22.23
C LEU A 359 14.44 13.08 -22.83
N ASP A 360 14.97 14.32 -22.76
CA ASP A 360 16.31 14.71 -23.27
C ASP A 360 17.43 14.42 -22.25
#